data_6a94204bc862f37efe758499aecfafd8
#
_entry.id   6a94204bc862f37efe758499aecfafd8
#
_cell.length_a   1.000
_cell.length_b   1.000
_cell.length_c   1.000
_cell.angle_alpha   90.00
_cell.angle_beta   90.00
_cell.angle_gamma   90.00
#
_symmetry.space_group_name_H-M   'P 1'
#
loop_
_entity.id
_entity.type
_entity.pdbx_description
1 polymer ?
#
loop_
_entity_poly.entity_id
_entity_poly.type
_entity_poly.pdbx_seq_one_letter_code
_entity_poly.pdbx_strand_id
1 'polypeptide(L)'
;MVITQDITERVLWQNKYDNLYEEVVRSKKELLESEQRMIHLIRQNELVLNNINSGLAYIANDYIVQWENISLCSKSLSYEAYKKGEPCYLTAHNRTTPCENCVMQRARKSGQVESILFNLDNKHVIEVFATPIFNEQGDVDGVVIRVDDVTERQHMIGELEKARSRAEQSDKLKSAFLANMSHEIRTPLNAIVGFSDLLMVTEDQEEKEEFIQIINANNELLLKLINDCLLYTSPSPRDC
;
A
#
# COMPACT_ATOMS: atom_id res chain seq x y z
N MET A 1 -36.51 53.42 65.24
CA MET A 1 -35.95 52.08 65.18
C MET A 1 -36.39 51.27 63.97
N VAL A 2 -37.54 51.50 63.36
CA VAL A 2 -38.07 50.80 62.17
C VAL A 2 -37.38 51.22 60.88
N ILE A 3 -36.97 52.49 60.72
CA ILE A 3 -36.38 53.04 59.44
C ILE A 3 -34.97 52.52 59.22
N THR A 4 -34.17 52.23 60.24
CA THR A 4 -32.81 51.74 60.13
C THR A 4 -32.74 50.27 59.69
N GLN A 5 -33.75 49.46 60.06
CA GLN A 5 -33.83 48.05 59.69
C GLN A 5 -34.16 47.87 58.22
N ASP A 6 -35.01 48.70 57.63
CA ASP A 6 -35.43 48.68 56.25
C ASP A 6 -34.26 49.06 55.29
N ILE A 7 -33.41 49.99 55.72
CA ILE A 7 -32.20 50.39 54.90
C ILE A 7 -31.18 49.25 54.91
N THR A 8 -31.00 48.55 56.01
CA THR A 8 -30.02 47.45 56.13
C THR A 8 -30.40 46.25 55.22
N GLU A 9 -31.71 45.88 55.25
CA GLU A 9 -32.20 44.81 54.38
C GLU A 9 -32.06 45.20 52.89
N ARG A 10 -32.38 46.42 52.53
CA ARG A 10 -32.27 46.90 51.14
C ARG A 10 -30.82 46.86 50.64
N VAL A 11 -29.84 47.24 51.46
CA VAL A 11 -28.41 47.19 51.12
C VAL A 11 -27.94 45.75 50.98
N LEU A 12 -28.41 44.84 51.88
CA LEU A 12 -28.09 43.39 51.78
C LEU A 12 -28.65 42.78 50.46
N TRP A 13 -29.88 43.12 50.09
CA TRP A 13 -30.48 42.64 48.86
C TRP A 13 -29.74 43.21 47.61
N GLN A 14 -29.34 44.46 47.64
CA GLN A 14 -28.58 45.07 46.57
C GLN A 14 -27.23 44.38 46.37
N ASN A 15 -26.48 44.17 47.46
CA ASN A 15 -25.19 43.47 47.41
C ASN A 15 -25.35 42.02 46.91
N LYS A 16 -26.41 41.33 47.29
CA LYS A 16 -26.70 39.99 46.83
C LYS A 16 -27.04 39.96 45.36
N TYR A 17 -27.82 40.95 44.89
CA TYR A 17 -28.15 41.11 43.46
C TYR A 17 -26.91 41.41 42.64
N ASP A 18 -26.07 42.34 43.06
CA ASP A 18 -24.85 42.70 42.36
C ASP A 18 -23.85 41.53 42.24
N ASN A 19 -23.65 40.76 43.33
CA ASN A 19 -22.84 39.58 43.32
C ASN A 19 -23.39 38.50 42.37
N LEU A 20 -24.69 38.25 42.40
CA LEU A 20 -25.33 37.30 41.48
C LEU A 20 -25.23 37.74 40.02
N TYR A 21 -25.41 39.06 39.77
CA TYR A 21 -25.27 39.62 38.45
C TYR A 21 -23.84 39.45 37.90
N GLU A 22 -22.82 39.74 38.73
CA GLU A 22 -21.40 39.53 38.33
C GLU A 22 -21.11 38.06 38.04
N GLU A 23 -21.66 37.12 38.85
CA GLU A 23 -21.50 35.67 38.62
C GLU A 23 -22.15 35.24 37.30
N VAL A 24 -23.35 35.70 36.98
CA VAL A 24 -24.04 35.43 35.71
C VAL A 24 -23.28 35.99 34.54
N VAL A 25 -22.76 37.21 34.66
CA VAL A 25 -21.96 37.84 33.57
C VAL A 25 -20.66 37.06 33.32
N ARG A 26 -20.01 36.63 34.41
CA ARG A 26 -18.78 35.79 34.31
C ARG A 26 -19.06 34.44 33.65
N SER A 27 -20.07 33.73 34.12
CA SER A 27 -20.48 32.43 33.58
C SER A 27 -20.86 32.52 32.11
N LYS A 28 -21.61 33.58 31.73
CA LYS A 28 -21.95 33.85 30.32
C LYS A 28 -20.71 34.09 29.43
N LYS A 29 -19.72 34.81 29.97
CA LYS A 29 -18.45 35.06 29.24
C LYS A 29 -17.66 33.77 29.05
N GLU A 30 -17.54 32.95 30.12
CA GLU A 30 -16.86 31.64 30.05
C GLU A 30 -17.53 30.68 29.05
N LEU A 31 -18.85 30.65 29.02
CA LEU A 31 -19.62 29.87 28.04
C LEU A 31 -19.34 30.32 26.62
N LEU A 32 -19.37 31.64 26.37
CA LEU A 32 -19.12 32.19 25.04
C LEU A 32 -17.68 31.85 24.55
N GLU A 33 -16.69 31.98 25.43
CA GLU A 33 -15.32 31.63 25.12
C GLU A 33 -15.15 30.13 24.86
N SER A 34 -15.90 29.27 25.58
CA SER A 34 -15.94 27.83 25.35
C SER A 34 -16.57 27.48 24.01
N GLU A 35 -17.70 28.10 23.67
CA GLU A 35 -18.34 27.93 22.35
C GLU A 35 -17.40 28.34 21.21
N GLN A 36 -16.74 29.48 21.32
CA GLN A 36 -15.79 29.94 20.30
C GLN A 36 -14.61 28.96 20.13
N ARG A 37 -14.07 28.43 21.22
CA ARG A 37 -13.03 27.40 21.16
C ARG A 37 -13.53 26.12 20.44
N MET A 38 -14.75 25.69 20.77
CA MET A 38 -15.35 24.49 20.15
C MET A 38 -15.51 24.70 18.64
N ILE A 39 -16.07 25.84 18.21
CA ILE A 39 -16.23 26.17 16.80
C ILE A 39 -14.88 26.19 16.07
N HIS A 40 -13.85 26.77 16.71
CA HIS A 40 -12.52 26.79 16.14
C HIS A 40 -11.92 25.39 15.94
N LEU A 41 -12.05 24.51 16.94
CA LEU A 41 -11.59 23.11 16.87
C LEU A 41 -12.34 22.32 15.80
N ILE A 42 -13.66 22.47 15.69
CA ILE A 42 -14.46 21.82 14.64
C ILE A 42 -13.94 22.24 13.28
N ARG A 43 -13.75 23.55 13.07
CA ARG A 43 -13.27 24.08 11.78
C ARG A 43 -11.86 23.58 11.43
N GLN A 44 -10.95 23.49 12.40
CA GLN A 44 -9.62 22.93 12.20
C GLN A 44 -9.70 21.45 11.80
N ASN A 45 -10.51 20.66 12.50
CA ASN A 45 -10.70 19.25 12.18
C ASN A 45 -11.28 19.06 10.77
N GLU A 46 -12.28 19.81 10.38
CA GLU A 46 -12.86 19.80 9.03
C GLU A 46 -11.82 20.13 7.95
N LEU A 47 -10.99 21.15 8.20
CA LEU A 47 -9.93 21.51 7.26
C LEU A 47 -8.90 20.36 7.08
N VAL A 48 -8.51 19.70 8.15
CA VAL A 48 -7.58 18.57 8.07
C VAL A 48 -8.23 17.41 7.32
N LEU A 49 -9.42 17.00 7.71
CA LEU A 49 -10.12 15.84 7.14
C LEU A 49 -10.47 16.05 5.65
N ASN A 50 -10.81 17.26 5.25
CA ASN A 50 -11.14 17.57 3.84
C ASN A 50 -9.92 17.72 2.92
N ASN A 51 -8.70 17.81 3.48
CA ASN A 51 -7.46 17.85 2.71
C ASN A 51 -6.72 16.49 2.67
N ILE A 52 -7.26 15.44 3.27
CA ILE A 52 -6.74 14.08 3.14
C ILE A 52 -7.17 13.52 1.77
N ASN A 53 -6.23 12.91 1.03
CA ASN A 53 -6.49 12.28 -0.27
C ASN A 53 -7.22 10.94 -0.18
N SER A 54 -7.84 10.65 0.96
CA SER A 54 -8.61 9.43 1.20
C SER A 54 -10.07 9.77 1.48
N GLY A 55 -10.97 8.97 0.95
CA GLY A 55 -12.38 9.02 1.37
C GLY A 55 -12.52 8.49 2.78
N LEU A 56 -13.16 9.26 3.66
CA LEU A 56 -13.43 8.85 5.03
C LEU A 56 -14.94 8.93 5.30
N ALA A 57 -15.47 7.91 5.96
CA ALA A 57 -16.85 7.90 6.44
C ALA A 57 -16.94 7.21 7.80
N TYR A 58 -17.72 7.75 8.72
CA TYR A 58 -18.11 7.08 9.95
C TYR A 58 -19.51 6.50 9.81
N ILE A 59 -19.63 5.20 10.01
CA ILE A 59 -20.86 4.43 9.85
C ILE A 59 -21.21 3.79 11.20
N ALA A 60 -22.40 4.09 11.70
CA ALA A 60 -22.91 3.52 12.93
C ALA A 60 -23.34 2.05 12.78
N ASN A 61 -23.66 1.41 13.90
CA ASN A 61 -24.02 -0.01 13.94
C ASN A 61 -25.28 -0.38 13.13
N ASP A 62 -26.19 0.57 12.89
CA ASP A 62 -27.38 0.45 12.05
C ASP A 62 -27.12 0.63 10.56
N TYR A 63 -25.84 0.72 10.14
CA TYR A 63 -25.35 0.98 8.78
C TYR A 63 -25.59 2.41 8.27
N ILE A 64 -26.12 3.33 9.10
CA ILE A 64 -26.32 4.72 8.71
C ILE A 64 -24.99 5.48 8.71
N VAL A 65 -24.73 6.20 7.64
CA VAL A 65 -23.57 7.09 7.51
C VAL A 65 -23.81 8.32 8.38
N GLN A 66 -23.05 8.45 9.46
CA GLN A 66 -23.15 9.59 10.39
C GLN A 66 -22.34 10.79 9.93
N TRP A 67 -21.22 10.53 9.30
CA TRP A 67 -20.30 11.54 8.82
C TRP A 67 -19.47 11.03 7.64
N GLU A 68 -19.12 11.94 6.73
CA GLU A 68 -18.22 11.71 5.60
C GLU A 68 -17.39 12.97 5.30
N ASN A 69 -16.22 12.83 4.69
CA ASN A 69 -15.49 13.95 4.12
C ASN A 69 -15.74 14.05 2.60
N ILE A 70 -15.60 15.29 2.06
CA ILE A 70 -15.58 15.51 0.61
C ILE A 70 -14.17 15.17 0.10
N SER A 71 -13.94 13.89 -0.16
CA SER A 71 -12.64 13.41 -0.59
C SER A 71 -12.35 13.76 -2.05
N LEU A 72 -11.07 14.05 -2.33
CA LEU A 72 -10.57 14.16 -3.70
C LEU A 72 -10.70 12.84 -4.46
N CYS A 73 -10.70 11.71 -3.75
CA CYS A 73 -10.90 10.38 -4.30
C CYS A 73 -12.29 10.24 -4.94
N SER A 74 -13.34 10.76 -4.30
CA SER A 74 -14.69 10.74 -4.87
C SER A 74 -14.84 11.63 -6.10
N LYS A 75 -14.06 12.72 -6.19
CA LYS A 75 -14.06 13.62 -7.35
C LYS A 75 -13.36 13.03 -8.57
N SER A 76 -12.24 12.33 -8.38
CA SER A 76 -11.47 11.71 -9.48
C SER A 76 -12.12 10.43 -9.99
N LEU A 77 -12.77 9.67 -9.11
CA LEU A 77 -13.37 8.37 -9.44
C LEU A 77 -14.84 8.44 -9.88
N SER A 78 -15.48 9.63 -9.86
CA SER A 78 -16.93 9.81 -10.09
C SER A 78 -17.79 8.86 -9.24
N TYR A 79 -17.30 8.50 -8.06
CA TYR A 79 -17.89 7.53 -7.15
C TYR A 79 -18.58 8.26 -6.00
N GLU A 80 -19.90 8.29 -6.01
CA GLU A 80 -20.71 8.76 -4.87
C GLU A 80 -20.77 7.64 -3.83
N ALA A 81 -19.71 7.54 -2.99
CA ALA A 81 -19.56 6.39 -2.13
C ALA A 81 -20.52 6.37 -0.95
N TYR A 82 -20.63 7.48 -0.22
CA TYR A 82 -21.40 7.54 1.02
C TYR A 82 -22.19 8.84 1.08
N LYS A 83 -23.42 8.80 1.63
CA LYS A 83 -24.24 9.98 1.88
C LYS A 83 -24.68 10.00 3.33
N LYS A 84 -24.41 11.08 4.03
CA LYS A 84 -24.81 11.28 5.42
C LYS A 84 -26.32 11.11 5.60
N GLY A 85 -26.70 10.32 6.61
CA GLY A 85 -28.10 10.02 6.97
C GLY A 85 -28.70 8.86 6.19
N GLU A 86 -27.99 8.29 5.20
CA GLU A 86 -28.44 7.15 4.42
C GLU A 86 -27.67 5.86 4.75
N PRO A 87 -28.25 4.68 4.48
CA PRO A 87 -27.55 3.42 4.67
C PRO A 87 -26.36 3.26 3.70
N CYS A 88 -25.22 2.82 4.23
CA CYS A 88 -23.99 2.66 3.45
C CYS A 88 -24.14 1.68 2.27
N TYR A 89 -24.89 0.60 2.43
CA TYR A 89 -25.13 -0.39 1.38
C TYR A 89 -25.98 0.16 0.24
N LEU A 90 -26.85 1.15 0.52
CA LEU A 90 -27.67 1.81 -0.50
C LEU A 90 -26.82 2.79 -1.32
N THR A 91 -26.08 3.66 -0.65
CA THR A 91 -25.34 4.76 -1.31
C THR A 91 -24.06 4.27 -1.98
N ALA A 92 -23.26 3.44 -1.29
CA ALA A 92 -21.99 2.98 -1.83
C ALA A 92 -22.08 1.78 -2.77
N HIS A 93 -23.13 0.96 -2.66
CA HIS A 93 -23.22 -0.30 -3.41
C HIS A 93 -24.53 -0.48 -4.16
N ASN A 94 -25.43 0.53 -4.13
CA ASN A 94 -26.75 0.48 -4.76
C ASN A 94 -27.55 -0.80 -4.41
N ARG A 95 -27.52 -1.21 -3.13
CA ARG A 95 -28.18 -2.41 -2.60
C ARG A 95 -29.31 -2.03 -1.65
N THR A 96 -30.31 -2.87 -1.55
CA THR A 96 -31.43 -2.72 -0.60
C THR A 96 -31.18 -3.40 0.75
N THR A 97 -30.12 -4.22 0.84
CA THR A 97 -29.75 -4.99 2.02
C THR A 97 -28.24 -4.90 2.28
N PRO A 98 -27.77 -5.10 3.52
CA PRO A 98 -26.35 -5.14 3.84
C PRO A 98 -25.56 -6.12 2.96
N CYS A 99 -24.30 -5.78 2.65
CA CYS A 99 -23.43 -6.58 1.78
C CYS A 99 -23.07 -7.92 2.45
N GLU A 100 -23.07 -9.01 1.68
CA GLU A 100 -22.76 -10.35 2.21
C GLU A 100 -21.33 -10.49 2.76
N ASN A 101 -20.35 -9.94 2.10
CA ASN A 101 -18.94 -10.01 2.50
C ASN A 101 -18.41 -8.65 2.95
N CYS A 102 -19.19 -7.95 3.77
CA CYS A 102 -18.95 -6.58 4.17
C CYS A 102 -17.71 -6.45 5.05
N VAL A 103 -16.74 -5.63 4.62
CA VAL A 103 -15.54 -5.33 5.38
C VAL A 103 -15.87 -4.72 6.75
N MET A 104 -16.93 -3.89 6.83
CA MET A 104 -17.43 -3.31 8.07
C MET A 104 -17.93 -4.39 9.04
N GLN A 105 -18.70 -5.39 8.55
CA GLN A 105 -19.16 -6.50 9.40
C GLN A 105 -18.00 -7.35 9.91
N ARG A 106 -16.98 -7.58 9.08
CA ARG A 106 -15.77 -8.30 9.52
C ARG A 106 -15.05 -7.53 10.63
N ALA A 107 -14.81 -6.23 10.45
CA ALA A 107 -14.17 -5.38 11.45
C ALA A 107 -14.95 -5.33 12.77
N ARG A 108 -16.28 -5.27 12.70
CA ARG A 108 -17.15 -5.33 13.91
C ARG A 108 -17.03 -6.65 14.65
N LYS A 109 -16.94 -7.77 13.95
CA LYS A 109 -16.83 -9.10 14.54
C LYS A 109 -15.44 -9.39 15.09
N SER A 110 -14.39 -9.00 14.37
CA SER A 110 -13.01 -9.24 14.78
C SER A 110 -12.51 -8.25 15.82
N GLY A 111 -13.11 -7.06 15.90
CA GLY A 111 -12.59 -5.94 16.69
C GLY A 111 -11.26 -5.40 16.16
N GLN A 112 -10.89 -5.74 14.92
CA GLN A 112 -9.64 -5.35 14.29
C GLN A 112 -9.88 -4.62 12.97
N VAL A 113 -8.83 -3.95 12.48
CA VAL A 113 -8.88 -3.31 11.17
C VAL A 113 -8.94 -4.40 10.09
N GLU A 114 -9.93 -4.27 9.23
CA GLU A 114 -10.12 -5.16 8.07
C GLU A 114 -9.97 -4.36 6.78
N SER A 115 -9.47 -5.01 5.73
CA SER A 115 -9.40 -4.36 4.42
C SER A 115 -9.86 -5.26 3.29
N ILE A 116 -10.17 -4.62 2.15
CA ILE A 116 -10.53 -5.30 0.91
C ILE A 116 -10.12 -4.44 -0.29
N LEU A 117 -9.60 -5.09 -1.34
CA LEU A 117 -9.33 -4.47 -2.63
C LEU A 117 -10.52 -4.66 -3.56
N PHE A 118 -10.92 -3.57 -4.23
CA PHE A 118 -11.95 -3.57 -5.28
C PHE A 118 -11.37 -3.05 -6.59
N ASN A 119 -11.67 -3.76 -7.67
CA ASN A 119 -11.58 -3.19 -9.01
C ASN A 119 -12.88 -2.43 -9.27
N LEU A 120 -12.86 -1.10 -9.20
CA LEU A 120 -14.03 -0.26 -9.39
C LEU A 120 -14.51 -0.31 -10.84
N ASP A 121 -13.55 -0.30 -11.76
CA ASP A 121 -13.71 -0.48 -13.20
C ASP A 121 -12.41 -1.09 -13.77
N ASN A 122 -12.28 -1.15 -15.09
CA ASN A 122 -11.05 -1.66 -15.73
C ASN A 122 -9.83 -0.73 -15.58
N LYS A 123 -9.97 0.41 -14.91
CA LYS A 123 -8.93 1.44 -14.80
C LYS A 123 -8.56 1.77 -13.35
N HIS A 124 -9.48 1.58 -12.41
CA HIS A 124 -9.28 2.03 -11.03
C HIS A 124 -9.36 0.88 -10.04
N VAL A 125 -8.37 0.84 -9.15
CA VAL A 125 -8.30 -0.10 -8.02
C VAL A 125 -8.37 0.71 -6.74
N ILE A 126 -9.37 0.42 -5.91
CA ILE A 126 -9.53 1.04 -4.59
C ILE A 126 -9.27 0.04 -3.48
N GLU A 127 -8.66 0.50 -2.40
CA GLU A 127 -8.50 -0.24 -1.17
C GLU A 127 -9.39 0.38 -0.10
N VAL A 128 -10.25 -0.44 0.50
CA VAL A 128 -11.19 -0.02 1.53
C VAL A 128 -10.78 -0.62 2.85
N PHE A 129 -10.51 0.23 3.84
CA PHE A 129 -10.21 -0.15 5.21
C PHE A 129 -11.42 0.12 6.10
N ALA A 130 -11.69 -0.79 7.01
CA ALA A 130 -12.71 -0.65 8.05
C ALA A 130 -12.06 -0.74 9.43
N THR A 131 -12.11 0.35 10.18
CA THR A 131 -11.54 0.45 11.53
C THR A 131 -12.67 0.54 12.55
N PRO A 132 -12.83 -0.44 13.46
CA PRO A 132 -13.87 -0.38 14.48
C PRO A 132 -13.57 0.72 15.51
N ILE A 133 -14.62 1.43 15.92
CA ILE A 133 -14.60 2.43 16.99
C ILE A 133 -15.33 1.85 18.19
N PHE A 134 -14.70 1.97 19.36
CA PHE A 134 -15.23 1.40 20.59
C PHE A 134 -15.84 2.50 21.48
N ASN A 135 -16.92 2.19 22.14
CA ASN A 135 -17.52 3.02 23.18
C ASN A 135 -16.75 2.88 24.52
N GLU A 136 -17.16 3.63 25.54
CA GLU A 136 -16.54 3.58 26.88
C GLU A 136 -16.67 2.20 27.56
N GLN A 137 -17.63 1.38 27.17
CA GLN A 137 -17.85 0.03 27.66
C GLN A 137 -16.98 -1.03 26.95
N GLY A 138 -16.29 -0.65 25.88
CA GLY A 138 -15.45 -1.55 25.07
C GLY A 138 -16.22 -2.28 23.96
N ASP A 139 -17.49 -1.95 23.73
CA ASP A 139 -18.26 -2.47 22.61
C ASP A 139 -18.04 -1.64 21.34
N VAL A 140 -18.17 -2.28 20.18
CA VAL A 140 -18.04 -1.54 18.91
C VAL A 140 -19.27 -0.65 18.71
N ASP A 141 -19.05 0.66 18.67
CA ASP A 141 -20.07 1.68 18.47
C ASP A 141 -20.35 1.98 17.00
N GLY A 142 -19.32 1.82 16.16
CA GLY A 142 -19.40 2.00 14.72
C GLY A 142 -18.08 1.68 14.06
N VAL A 143 -17.97 2.03 12.78
CA VAL A 143 -16.77 1.75 11.97
C VAL A 143 -16.39 3.00 11.17
N VAL A 144 -15.13 3.38 11.19
CA VAL A 144 -14.57 4.34 10.23
C VAL A 144 -14.13 3.58 9.00
N ILE A 145 -14.69 3.94 7.87
CA ILE A 145 -14.27 3.46 6.54
C ILE A 145 -13.29 4.47 5.96
N ARG A 146 -12.16 3.97 5.44
CA ARG A 146 -11.22 4.72 4.62
C ARG A 146 -11.16 4.09 3.23
N VAL A 147 -11.24 4.92 2.21
CA VAL A 147 -11.17 4.51 0.80
C VAL A 147 -9.98 5.21 0.17
N ASP A 148 -9.03 4.43 -0.31
CA ASP A 148 -7.82 4.89 -0.98
C ASP A 148 -7.83 4.45 -2.46
N ASP A 149 -7.49 5.35 -3.37
CA ASP A 149 -7.15 4.98 -4.75
C ASP A 149 -5.70 4.47 -4.78
N VAL A 150 -5.55 3.19 -5.07
CA VAL A 150 -4.26 2.50 -5.12
C VAL A 150 -3.87 2.08 -6.54
N THR A 151 -4.53 2.63 -7.56
CA THR A 151 -4.37 2.27 -8.96
C THR A 151 -2.92 2.36 -9.42
N GLU A 152 -2.29 3.51 -9.22
CA GLU A 152 -0.90 3.74 -9.61
C GLU A 152 0.07 2.81 -8.87
N ARG A 153 -0.16 2.63 -7.57
CA ARG A 153 0.63 1.71 -6.74
C ARG A 153 0.53 0.26 -7.24
N GLN A 154 -0.68 -0.21 -7.56
CA GLN A 154 -0.89 -1.57 -8.07
C GLN A 154 -0.25 -1.76 -9.45
N HIS A 155 -0.33 -0.74 -10.31
CA HIS A 155 0.35 -0.77 -11.61
C HIS A 155 1.88 -0.87 -11.45
N MET A 156 2.47 -0.05 -10.59
CA MET A 156 3.93 -0.09 -10.32
C MET A 156 4.36 -1.44 -9.74
N ILE A 157 3.59 -2.03 -8.82
CA ILE A 157 3.87 -3.37 -8.30
C ILE A 157 3.88 -4.41 -9.43
N GLY A 158 2.87 -4.39 -10.31
CA GLY A 158 2.79 -5.31 -11.43
C GLY A 158 3.94 -5.17 -12.43
N GLU A 159 4.39 -3.95 -12.72
CA GLU A 159 5.57 -3.72 -13.58
C GLU A 159 6.86 -4.20 -12.92
N LEU A 160 7.02 -3.98 -11.62
CA LEU A 160 8.17 -4.46 -10.86
C LEU A 160 8.24 -5.99 -10.84
N GLU A 161 7.13 -6.67 -10.62
CA GLU A 161 7.05 -8.14 -10.66
C GLU A 161 7.41 -8.72 -12.04
N LYS A 162 6.94 -8.09 -13.12
CA LYS A 162 7.31 -8.47 -14.50
C LYS A 162 8.80 -8.27 -14.76
N ALA A 163 9.36 -7.12 -14.34
CA ALA A 163 10.79 -6.85 -14.49
C ALA A 163 11.65 -7.84 -13.71
N ARG A 164 11.26 -8.15 -12.48
CA ARG A 164 11.92 -9.14 -11.63
C ARG A 164 11.90 -10.53 -12.28
N SER A 165 10.73 -10.98 -12.74
CA SER A 165 10.60 -12.28 -13.39
C SER A 165 11.48 -12.40 -14.63
N ARG A 166 11.57 -11.35 -15.47
CA ARG A 166 12.48 -11.31 -16.64
C ARG A 166 13.94 -11.40 -16.22
N ALA A 167 14.34 -10.67 -15.16
CA ALA A 167 15.71 -10.72 -14.65
C ALA A 167 16.06 -12.13 -14.13
N GLU A 168 15.19 -12.75 -13.32
CA GLU A 168 15.37 -14.11 -12.80
C GLU A 168 15.48 -15.16 -13.92
N GLN A 169 14.68 -15.04 -14.99
CA GLN A 169 14.77 -15.89 -16.18
C GLN A 169 16.10 -15.71 -16.91
N SER A 170 16.53 -14.45 -17.10
CA SER A 170 17.81 -14.15 -17.73
C SER A 170 19.00 -14.76 -16.96
N ASP A 171 18.98 -14.63 -15.63
CA ASP A 171 20.04 -15.17 -14.79
C ASP A 171 20.08 -16.72 -14.79
N LYS A 172 18.91 -17.38 -14.81
CA LYS A 172 18.82 -18.82 -14.98
C LYS A 172 19.39 -19.29 -16.32
N LEU A 173 19.04 -18.58 -17.42
CA LEU A 173 19.56 -18.88 -18.75
C LEU A 173 21.07 -18.69 -18.82
N LYS A 174 21.60 -17.60 -18.27
CA LYS A 174 23.05 -17.34 -18.18
C LYS A 174 23.76 -18.44 -17.39
N SER A 175 23.23 -18.85 -16.26
CA SER A 175 23.83 -19.88 -15.41
C SER A 175 23.84 -21.25 -16.11
N ALA A 176 22.73 -21.63 -16.75
CA ALA A 176 22.64 -22.86 -17.53
C ALA A 176 23.61 -22.86 -18.73
N PHE A 177 23.69 -21.70 -19.44
CA PHE A 177 24.62 -21.54 -20.55
C PHE A 177 26.08 -21.71 -20.10
N LEU A 178 26.50 -21.04 -19.01
CA LEU A 178 27.87 -21.14 -18.48
C LEU A 178 28.19 -22.57 -18.01
N ALA A 179 27.24 -23.26 -17.38
CA ALA A 179 27.44 -24.67 -16.99
C ALA A 179 27.64 -25.58 -18.19
N ASN A 180 26.80 -25.45 -19.22
CA ASN A 180 26.91 -26.22 -20.46
C ASN A 180 28.22 -25.91 -21.20
N MET A 181 28.57 -24.63 -21.36
CA MET A 181 29.83 -24.22 -21.99
C MET A 181 31.06 -24.76 -21.27
N SER A 182 31.03 -24.78 -19.92
CA SER A 182 32.13 -25.35 -19.12
C SER A 182 32.32 -26.83 -19.42
N HIS A 183 31.26 -27.59 -19.60
CA HIS A 183 31.31 -28.98 -19.99
C HIS A 183 31.82 -29.19 -21.43
N GLU A 184 31.29 -28.42 -22.39
CA GLU A 184 31.67 -28.52 -23.77
C GLU A 184 33.14 -28.11 -24.05
N ILE A 185 33.67 -27.15 -23.27
CA ILE A 185 35.09 -26.74 -23.33
C ILE A 185 35.98 -27.80 -22.66
N ARG A 186 35.57 -28.38 -21.54
CA ARG A 186 36.39 -29.35 -20.80
C ARG A 186 36.69 -30.62 -21.59
N THR A 187 35.75 -31.12 -22.38
CA THR A 187 35.89 -32.35 -23.14
C THR A 187 37.03 -32.29 -24.18
N PRO A 188 37.04 -31.32 -25.12
CA PRO A 188 38.14 -31.19 -26.07
C PRO A 188 39.46 -30.83 -25.38
N LEU A 189 39.43 -30.01 -24.32
CA LEU A 189 40.64 -29.64 -23.59
C LEU A 189 41.29 -30.87 -22.93
N ASN A 190 40.52 -31.75 -22.33
CA ASN A 190 41.03 -32.99 -21.72
C ASN A 190 41.60 -33.95 -22.80
N ALA A 191 41.00 -34.01 -24.01
CA ALA A 191 41.52 -34.77 -25.11
C ALA A 191 42.86 -34.22 -25.58
N ILE A 192 43.00 -32.90 -25.76
CA ILE A 192 44.26 -32.26 -26.13
C ILE A 192 45.36 -32.56 -25.13
N VAL A 193 45.08 -32.41 -23.79
CA VAL A 193 46.04 -32.67 -22.76
C VAL A 193 46.43 -34.15 -22.73
N GLY A 194 45.45 -35.07 -22.74
CA GLY A 194 45.72 -36.51 -22.70
C GLY A 194 46.53 -37.04 -23.90
N PHE A 195 46.17 -36.63 -25.10
CA PHE A 195 46.93 -37.05 -26.30
C PHE A 195 48.29 -36.32 -26.42
N SER A 196 48.45 -35.14 -25.85
CA SER A 196 49.76 -34.48 -25.73
C SER A 196 50.69 -35.24 -24.78
N ASP A 197 50.18 -35.76 -23.67
CA ASP A 197 50.96 -36.57 -22.75
C ASP A 197 51.37 -37.93 -23.39
N LEU A 198 50.47 -38.57 -24.17
CA LEU A 198 50.77 -39.78 -24.89
C LEU A 198 51.82 -39.53 -26.01
N LEU A 199 51.76 -38.42 -26.69
CA LEU A 199 52.70 -38.02 -27.74
C LEU A 199 54.15 -37.95 -27.20
N MET A 200 54.35 -37.60 -25.92
CA MET A 200 55.65 -37.50 -25.31
C MET A 200 56.28 -38.88 -24.99
N VAL A 201 55.46 -39.92 -24.83
CA VAL A 201 55.95 -41.26 -24.39
C VAL A 201 55.94 -42.32 -25.50
N THR A 202 55.17 -42.12 -26.55
CA THR A 202 55.13 -43.07 -27.71
C THR A 202 56.36 -42.89 -28.60
N GLU A 203 56.92 -44.02 -29.10
CA GLU A 203 58.03 -44.03 -30.07
C GLU A 203 57.54 -44.33 -31.46
N ASP A 204 56.34 -44.87 -31.62
CA ASP A 204 55.72 -45.21 -32.89
C ASP A 204 55.33 -43.96 -33.71
N GLN A 205 55.79 -43.91 -34.96
CA GLN A 205 55.58 -42.76 -35.83
C GLN A 205 54.13 -42.68 -36.35
N GLU A 206 53.45 -43.80 -36.57
CA GLU A 206 52.06 -43.82 -37.03
C GLU A 206 51.12 -43.37 -35.91
N GLU A 207 51.37 -43.83 -34.68
CA GLU A 207 50.62 -43.37 -33.48
C GLU A 207 50.83 -41.87 -33.23
N LYS A 208 52.02 -41.32 -33.43
CA LYS A 208 52.27 -39.88 -33.28
C LYS A 208 51.45 -39.07 -34.27
N GLU A 209 51.36 -39.50 -35.53
CA GLU A 209 50.56 -38.82 -36.53
C GLU A 209 49.06 -38.84 -36.18
N GLU A 210 48.57 -39.97 -35.65
CA GLU A 210 47.17 -40.06 -35.23
C GLU A 210 46.90 -39.14 -34.04
N PHE A 211 47.73 -39.07 -32.99
CA PHE A 211 47.58 -38.22 -31.85
C PHE A 211 47.61 -36.73 -32.25
N ILE A 212 48.48 -36.31 -33.20
CA ILE A 212 48.53 -34.95 -33.72
C ILE A 212 47.22 -34.60 -34.42
N GLN A 213 46.63 -35.51 -35.19
CA GLN A 213 45.35 -35.25 -35.86
C GLN A 213 44.21 -35.07 -34.84
N ILE A 214 44.17 -35.89 -33.78
CA ILE A 214 43.18 -35.77 -32.72
C ILE A 214 43.32 -34.43 -31.96
N ILE A 215 44.55 -34.02 -31.62
CA ILE A 215 44.83 -32.72 -31.00
C ILE A 215 44.35 -31.56 -31.85
N ASN A 216 44.69 -31.58 -33.16
CA ASN A 216 44.27 -30.51 -34.09
C ASN A 216 42.75 -30.41 -34.23
N ALA A 217 42.07 -31.55 -34.39
CA ALA A 217 40.61 -31.60 -34.50
C ALA A 217 39.91 -31.01 -33.22
N ASN A 218 40.42 -31.35 -32.03
CA ASN A 218 39.89 -30.81 -30.78
C ASN A 218 40.22 -29.34 -30.59
N ASN A 219 41.36 -28.83 -31.09
CA ASN A 219 41.70 -27.41 -31.12
C ASN A 219 40.74 -26.60 -32.02
N GLU A 220 40.43 -27.11 -33.23
CA GLU A 220 39.45 -26.45 -34.10
C GLU A 220 38.07 -26.42 -33.48
N LEU A 221 37.64 -27.51 -32.82
CA LEU A 221 36.39 -27.56 -32.11
C LEU A 221 36.33 -26.52 -30.97
N LEU A 222 37.42 -26.39 -30.19
CA LEU A 222 37.51 -25.42 -29.09
C LEU A 222 37.44 -23.99 -29.60
N LEU A 223 38.15 -23.65 -30.68
CA LEU A 223 38.09 -22.34 -31.31
C LEU A 223 36.68 -22.00 -31.78
N LYS A 224 35.98 -22.97 -32.39
CA LYS A 224 34.59 -22.78 -32.82
C LYS A 224 33.68 -22.50 -31.63
N LEU A 225 33.75 -23.28 -30.54
CA LEU A 225 32.96 -23.07 -29.32
C LEU A 225 33.21 -21.68 -28.71
N ILE A 226 34.48 -21.22 -28.67
CA ILE A 226 34.81 -19.88 -28.16
C ILE A 226 34.19 -18.80 -29.03
N ASN A 227 34.28 -18.91 -30.37
CA ASN A 227 33.70 -17.95 -31.30
C ASN A 227 32.17 -17.89 -31.17
N ASP A 228 31.51 -19.05 -31.08
CA ASP A 228 30.06 -19.12 -30.88
C ASP A 228 29.64 -18.48 -29.53
N CYS A 229 30.44 -18.66 -28.48
CA CYS A 229 30.25 -18.04 -27.18
C CYS A 229 30.37 -16.52 -27.20
N LEU A 230 31.35 -15.96 -27.91
CA LEU A 230 31.57 -14.54 -28.07
C LEU A 230 30.45 -13.85 -28.88
N LEU A 231 29.92 -14.52 -29.90
CA LEU A 231 28.77 -14.01 -30.66
C LEU A 231 27.49 -13.91 -29.80
N TYR A 232 27.29 -14.85 -28.89
CA TYR A 232 26.12 -14.85 -28.02
C TYR A 232 26.20 -13.82 -26.85
N THR A 233 27.41 -13.45 -26.41
CA THR A 233 27.63 -12.46 -25.33
C THR A 233 27.73 -11.03 -25.83
N SER A 234 27.82 -10.79 -27.15
CA SER A 234 27.84 -9.45 -27.72
C SER A 234 26.44 -8.82 -27.64
N PRO A 235 26.25 -7.64 -27.03
CA PRO A 235 24.97 -6.97 -27.04
C PRO A 235 24.53 -6.71 -28.47
N SER A 236 23.29 -7.14 -28.78
CA SER A 236 22.66 -6.85 -30.05
C SER A 236 22.61 -5.33 -30.29
N PRO A 237 22.96 -4.82 -31.46
CA PRO A 237 22.86 -3.37 -31.76
C PRO A 237 21.42 -2.81 -31.76
N ARG A 238 20.42 -3.60 -31.32
CA ARG A 238 19.01 -3.20 -31.26
C ARG A 238 18.54 -2.78 -29.89
N ASP A 239 19.41 -2.81 -28.86
CA ASP A 239 19.07 -2.42 -27.47
C ASP A 239 19.59 -1.01 -27.12
N CYS A 240 19.81 -0.16 -28.09
CA CYS A 240 20.06 1.29 -27.92
C CYS A 240 18.88 2.11 -28.40
#